data_2d776251bc7b79f01a185f68d24253a1
#
_entry.id   2d776251bc7b79f01a185f68d24253a1
#
_cell.length_a   1.000
_cell.length_b   1.000
_cell.length_c   1.000
_cell.angle_alpha   90.00
_cell.angle_beta   90.00
_cell.angle_gamma   90.00
#
_symmetry.space_group_name_H-M   'P 1'
#
loop_
_entity.id
_entity.type
_entity.pdbx_description
1 polymer ?
#
loop_
_entity_poly.entity_id
_entity_poly.type
_entity_poly.pdbx_seq_one_letter_code
_entity_poly.pdbx_strand_id
1 'polypeptide(L)'
;QMLRWSRWGRGDVVALGGLTHPVAAAWSVGSLIPFGLAGRPEHGLRAADGGEIRALAEHAGPRLSHRDSVSGPAQDVAAVWNGLSEQGRSARHESWRQPVLAAPHIGGGLVGAHRHRSPSLTWMGQSVRPARRDEIELVLPASVDMFVGELGYDPTADGPGYSRHVRWLIGQRRSYVVLDDGAGGPIQAGSPQAVAFKADVGALWQSPAGSVAQLTGVWTRPDLRGRGLGAVALAGVVDAVRRDHVGAGGLVSLYVNDYNTAALALYRSLGFEQVGLFATVLL
;
A
#
# COMPACT_ATOMS: atom_id res chain seq x y z
N GLN A 1 -7.94 9.42 7.60
CA GLN A 1 -6.80 9.65 6.69
C GLN A 1 -7.13 10.72 5.65
N MET A 2 -8.26 10.62 4.95
CA MET A 2 -8.73 11.60 3.97
C MET A 2 -8.72 13.03 4.54
N LEU A 3 -9.31 13.27 5.72
CA LEU A 3 -9.32 14.58 6.36
C LEU A 3 -7.93 15.10 6.74
N ARG A 4 -6.99 14.21 7.03
CA ARG A 4 -5.59 14.60 7.32
C ARG A 4 -4.85 15.00 6.05
N TRP A 5 -5.08 14.31 4.93
CA TRP A 5 -4.50 14.65 3.64
C TRP A 5 -5.08 15.94 3.06
N SER A 6 -6.38 16.22 3.28
CA SER A 6 -7.00 17.48 2.86
C SER A 6 -6.35 18.71 3.52
N ARG A 7 -5.79 18.57 4.72
CA ARG A 7 -5.05 19.64 5.41
C ARG A 7 -3.63 19.87 4.87
N TRP A 8 -3.05 18.90 4.17
CA TRP A 8 -1.65 18.94 3.73
C TRP A 8 -1.51 19.03 2.21
N GLY A 9 -2.55 18.75 1.48
CA GLY A 9 -2.54 18.64 0.04
C GLY A 9 -3.64 19.45 -0.63
N ARG A 10 -3.54 19.57 -1.91
CA ARG A 10 -4.50 20.21 -2.80
C ARG A 10 -5.70 19.28 -3.09
N GLY A 11 -6.15 18.50 -2.12
CA GLY A 11 -7.18 17.50 -2.28
C GLY A 11 -8.51 17.84 -1.65
N ASP A 12 -9.58 17.44 -2.32
CA ASP A 12 -10.94 17.56 -1.84
C ASP A 12 -11.42 16.23 -1.27
N VAL A 13 -12.11 16.30 -0.13
CA VAL A 13 -12.97 15.21 0.34
C VAL A 13 -14.38 15.52 -0.09
N VAL A 14 -14.94 14.71 -0.97
CA VAL A 14 -16.33 14.80 -1.39
C VAL A 14 -17.15 13.86 -0.52
N ALA A 15 -18.17 14.36 0.15
CA ALA A 15 -19.14 13.56 0.88
C ALA A 15 -20.44 13.50 0.08
N LEU A 16 -21.01 12.31 -0.04
CA LEU A 16 -22.33 12.07 -0.62
C LEU A 16 -23.37 11.94 0.48
N GLY A 17 -24.57 12.49 0.26
CA GLY A 17 -25.58 12.65 1.31
C GLY A 17 -25.35 13.91 2.13
N GLY A 18 -25.89 13.99 3.32
CA GLY A 18 -25.71 15.16 4.20
C GLY A 18 -24.32 15.18 4.85
N LEU A 19 -23.79 16.38 5.11
CA LEU A 19 -22.46 16.54 5.77
C LEU A 19 -22.43 15.94 7.19
N THR A 20 -23.56 15.88 7.86
CA THR A 20 -23.70 15.31 9.20
C THR A 20 -23.86 13.79 9.20
N HIS A 21 -24.39 13.24 8.12
CA HIS A 21 -24.61 11.80 7.94
C HIS A 21 -24.25 11.40 6.50
N PRO A 22 -22.95 11.37 6.16
CA PRO A 22 -22.53 11.01 4.82
C PRO A 22 -22.84 9.53 4.54
N VAL A 23 -23.37 9.27 3.36
CA VAL A 23 -23.65 7.92 2.85
C VAL A 23 -22.34 7.29 2.35
N ALA A 24 -21.56 8.08 1.63
CA ALA A 24 -20.29 7.70 1.08
C ALA A 24 -19.35 8.91 1.00
N ALA A 25 -18.09 8.67 0.77
CA ALA A 25 -17.11 9.73 0.58
C ALA A 25 -16.08 9.33 -0.50
N ALA A 26 -15.48 10.33 -1.13
CA ALA A 26 -14.35 10.12 -2.01
C ALA A 26 -13.25 11.12 -1.73
N TRP A 27 -12.01 10.68 -1.88
CA TRP A 27 -10.84 11.55 -1.93
C TRP A 27 -10.49 11.82 -3.39
N SER A 28 -10.26 13.08 -3.75
CA SER A 28 -9.95 13.51 -5.12
C SER A 28 -8.72 14.40 -5.15
N VAL A 29 -7.55 13.81 -5.42
CA VAL A 29 -6.29 14.51 -5.79
C VAL A 29 -5.27 13.53 -6.34
N GLY A 30 -4.91 13.67 -7.60
CA GLY A 30 -3.96 12.76 -8.26
C GLY A 30 -4.45 11.30 -8.27
N SER A 31 -5.58 11.03 -7.64
CA SER A 31 -6.33 9.79 -7.63
C SER A 31 -7.72 10.07 -7.07
N LEU A 32 -8.71 9.38 -7.59
CA LEU A 32 -10.04 9.31 -6.99
C LEU A 32 -10.14 8.03 -6.17
N ILE A 33 -10.41 8.17 -4.89
CA ILE A 33 -10.51 7.04 -3.97
C ILE A 33 -11.92 7.04 -3.36
N PRO A 34 -12.87 6.32 -3.96
CA PRO A 34 -14.24 6.21 -3.44
C PRO A 34 -14.31 5.24 -2.27
N PHE A 35 -15.20 5.52 -1.31
CA PHE A 35 -15.48 4.65 -0.17
C PHE A 35 -16.96 4.68 0.21
N GLY A 36 -17.55 3.51 0.40
CA GLY A 36 -18.87 3.34 0.93
C GLY A 36 -19.99 3.48 -0.09
N LEU A 37 -19.70 3.57 -1.39
CA LEU A 37 -20.73 3.68 -2.44
C LEU A 37 -21.64 2.45 -2.47
N ALA A 38 -21.09 1.27 -2.23
CA ALA A 38 -21.86 0.02 -2.16
C ALA A 38 -22.71 -0.12 -0.87
N GLY A 39 -22.58 0.84 0.07
CA GLY A 39 -23.23 0.77 1.38
C GLY A 39 -22.63 -0.29 2.30
N ARG A 40 -23.15 -0.32 3.51
CA ARG A 40 -22.85 -1.35 4.51
C ARG A 40 -24.09 -1.57 5.38
N PRO A 41 -25.04 -2.38 4.92
CA PRO A 41 -26.30 -2.62 5.61
C PRO A 41 -26.11 -3.12 7.05
N GLU A 42 -25.06 -3.91 7.30
CA GLU A 42 -24.67 -4.41 8.62
C GLU A 42 -24.29 -3.28 9.61
N HIS A 43 -23.99 -2.10 9.11
CA HIS A 43 -23.70 -0.87 9.87
C HIS A 43 -24.76 0.20 9.69
N GLY A 44 -25.92 -0.13 9.11
CA GLY A 44 -27.00 0.81 8.84
C GLY A 44 -26.70 1.85 7.75
N LEU A 45 -25.67 1.61 6.93
CA LEU A 45 -25.29 2.50 5.83
C LEU A 45 -25.90 2.00 4.52
N ARG A 46 -26.79 2.82 3.92
CA ARG A 46 -27.33 2.53 2.60
C ARG A 46 -26.27 2.67 1.49
N ALA A 47 -26.48 2.04 0.38
CA ALA A 47 -25.71 2.32 -0.82
C ALA A 47 -26.02 3.73 -1.36
N ALA A 48 -25.04 4.33 -2.04
CA ALA A 48 -25.27 5.52 -2.84
C ALA A 48 -26.20 5.20 -4.01
N ASP A 49 -27.08 6.12 -4.35
CA ASP A 49 -27.95 5.96 -5.51
C ASP A 49 -27.25 6.41 -6.81
N GLY A 50 -27.89 6.12 -7.96
CA GLY A 50 -27.31 6.43 -9.26
C GLY A 50 -27.10 7.93 -9.50
N GLY A 51 -27.92 8.80 -8.90
CA GLY A 51 -27.76 10.26 -8.96
C GLY A 51 -26.55 10.73 -8.16
N GLU A 52 -26.35 10.20 -6.96
CA GLU A 52 -25.19 10.48 -6.11
C GLU A 52 -23.87 10.02 -6.77
N ILE A 53 -23.85 8.81 -7.37
CA ILE A 53 -22.69 8.28 -8.09
C ILE A 53 -22.37 9.14 -9.31
N ARG A 54 -23.39 9.54 -10.09
CA ARG A 54 -23.23 10.43 -11.23
C ARG A 54 -22.67 11.79 -10.82
N ALA A 55 -23.22 12.40 -9.77
CA ALA A 55 -22.73 13.66 -9.24
C ALA A 55 -21.26 13.59 -8.81
N LEU A 56 -20.84 12.46 -8.19
CA LEU A 56 -19.44 12.22 -7.88
C LEU A 56 -18.56 12.14 -9.13
N ALA A 57 -18.99 11.41 -10.16
CA ALA A 57 -18.26 11.29 -11.42
C ALA A 57 -18.15 12.65 -12.15
N GLU A 58 -19.22 13.43 -12.19
CA GLU A 58 -19.26 14.79 -12.77
C GLU A 58 -18.33 15.75 -12.01
N HIS A 59 -18.28 15.64 -10.69
CA HIS A 59 -17.39 16.46 -9.86
C HIS A 59 -15.93 16.07 -10.06
N ALA A 60 -15.61 14.77 -10.10
CA ALA A 60 -14.25 14.28 -10.16
C ALA A 60 -13.67 14.33 -11.58
N GLY A 61 -14.48 14.02 -12.60
CA GLY A 61 -14.03 13.88 -13.97
C GLY A 61 -13.14 15.03 -14.47
N PRO A 62 -13.55 16.31 -14.38
CA PRO A 62 -12.72 17.42 -14.84
C PRO A 62 -11.40 17.61 -14.07
N ARG A 63 -11.29 17.04 -12.90
CA ARG A 63 -10.12 17.14 -12.02
C ARG A 63 -9.09 16.03 -12.23
N LEU A 64 -9.49 14.95 -12.89
CA LEU A 64 -8.64 13.81 -13.18
C LEU A 64 -7.86 14.04 -14.47
N SER A 65 -6.56 13.83 -14.43
CA SER A 65 -5.66 13.85 -15.57
C SER A 65 -5.36 12.43 -16.06
N HIS A 66 -4.74 12.30 -17.22
CA HIS A 66 -4.26 11.03 -17.77
C HIS A 66 -3.15 10.34 -16.93
N ARG A 67 -2.68 10.99 -15.87
CA ARG A 67 -1.68 10.42 -14.94
C ARG A 67 -2.28 9.97 -13.62
N ASP A 68 -3.57 10.21 -13.45
CA ASP A 68 -4.27 9.90 -12.22
C ASP A 68 -4.84 8.47 -12.25
N SER A 69 -5.48 8.08 -11.16
CA SER A 69 -6.10 6.77 -11.03
C SER A 69 -7.44 6.86 -10.28
N VAL A 70 -8.28 5.87 -10.51
CA VAL A 70 -9.42 5.56 -9.62
C VAL A 70 -9.06 4.27 -8.90
N SER A 71 -8.99 4.29 -7.55
CA SER A 71 -8.56 3.11 -6.79
C SER A 71 -9.27 3.00 -5.45
N GLY A 72 -9.53 1.78 -5.00
CA GLY A 72 -10.23 1.53 -3.73
C GLY A 72 -11.00 0.22 -3.74
N PRO A 73 -12.02 0.07 -2.88
CA PRO A 73 -12.91 -1.10 -2.90
C PRO A 73 -13.48 -1.33 -4.30
N ALA A 74 -13.36 -2.57 -4.81
CA ALA A 74 -13.64 -2.87 -6.21
C ALA A 74 -15.07 -2.48 -6.64
N GLN A 75 -16.06 -2.67 -5.77
CA GLN A 75 -17.44 -2.28 -6.05
C GLN A 75 -17.61 -0.77 -6.16
N ASP A 76 -16.95 -0.01 -5.29
CA ASP A 76 -17.02 1.45 -5.29
C ASP A 76 -16.30 2.02 -6.53
N VAL A 77 -15.14 1.44 -6.89
CA VAL A 77 -14.41 1.80 -8.11
C VAL A 77 -15.25 1.52 -9.34
N ALA A 78 -15.89 0.33 -9.43
CA ALA A 78 -16.74 -0.03 -10.55
C ALA A 78 -17.92 0.95 -10.72
N ALA A 79 -18.58 1.30 -9.61
CA ALA A 79 -19.70 2.22 -9.65
C ALA A 79 -19.32 3.61 -10.22
N VAL A 80 -18.21 4.18 -9.73
CA VAL A 80 -17.77 5.51 -10.19
C VAL A 80 -17.15 5.45 -11.58
N TRP A 81 -16.43 4.36 -11.92
CA TRP A 81 -15.78 4.21 -13.22
C TRP A 81 -16.80 4.15 -14.37
N ASN A 82 -17.93 3.49 -14.16
CA ASN A 82 -19.01 3.49 -15.15
C ASN A 82 -19.45 4.92 -15.49
N GLY A 83 -19.69 5.76 -14.50
CA GLY A 83 -20.05 7.16 -14.72
C GLY A 83 -18.96 8.00 -15.40
N LEU A 84 -17.69 7.76 -15.07
CA LEU A 84 -16.55 8.43 -15.72
C LEU A 84 -16.37 7.98 -17.17
N SER A 85 -16.59 6.69 -17.47
CA SER A 85 -16.52 6.14 -18.84
C SER A 85 -17.63 6.70 -19.74
N GLU A 86 -18.85 6.86 -19.20
CA GLU A 86 -19.97 7.52 -19.90
C GLU A 86 -19.64 8.97 -20.25
N GLN A 87 -18.78 9.64 -19.48
CA GLN A 87 -18.26 10.98 -19.75
C GLN A 87 -17.05 11.01 -20.69
N GLY A 88 -16.72 9.87 -21.33
CA GLY A 88 -15.63 9.76 -22.29
C GLY A 88 -14.24 9.57 -21.67
N ARG A 89 -14.13 9.22 -20.39
CA ARG A 89 -12.85 8.84 -19.80
C ARG A 89 -12.45 7.44 -20.24
N SER A 90 -11.18 7.28 -20.59
CA SER A 90 -10.59 6.00 -20.98
C SER A 90 -9.49 5.59 -20.01
N ALA A 91 -9.37 4.29 -19.79
CA ALA A 91 -8.29 3.71 -19.00
C ALA A 91 -7.11 3.33 -19.90
N ARG A 92 -5.89 3.57 -19.44
CA ARG A 92 -4.67 2.98 -20.02
C ARG A 92 -4.36 1.62 -19.45
N HIS A 93 -4.85 1.32 -18.22
CA HIS A 93 -4.71 0.02 -17.58
C HIS A 93 -5.79 -0.16 -16.51
N GLU A 94 -6.29 -1.38 -16.38
CA GLU A 94 -7.31 -1.75 -15.41
C GLU A 94 -6.88 -2.99 -14.63
N SER A 95 -6.95 -2.92 -13.31
CA SER A 95 -6.71 -4.03 -12.37
C SER A 95 -7.93 -4.20 -11.48
N TRP A 96 -8.86 -5.06 -11.89
CA TRP A 96 -10.13 -5.25 -11.20
C TRP A 96 -10.07 -6.23 -10.02
N ARG A 97 -9.02 -7.02 -9.92
CA ARG A 97 -8.88 -8.10 -8.94
C ARG A 97 -7.59 -7.95 -8.14
N GLN A 98 -7.66 -7.11 -7.12
CA GLN A 98 -6.56 -6.88 -6.19
C GLN A 98 -6.99 -7.34 -4.79
N PRO A 99 -6.76 -8.62 -4.40
CA PRO A 99 -7.02 -9.10 -3.05
C PRO A 99 -6.39 -8.18 -2.01
N VAL A 100 -7.20 -7.72 -1.05
CA VAL A 100 -6.73 -7.03 0.15
C VAL A 100 -6.49 -8.10 1.21
N LEU A 101 -5.26 -8.21 1.67
CA LEU A 101 -4.81 -9.24 2.59
C LEU A 101 -4.44 -8.60 3.94
N ALA A 102 -4.81 -9.27 5.03
CA ALA A 102 -4.48 -8.90 6.39
C ALA A 102 -3.49 -9.87 7.01
N ALA A 103 -2.48 -9.35 7.69
CA ALA A 103 -1.50 -10.14 8.43
C ALA A 103 -2.13 -10.77 9.68
N PRO A 104 -1.87 -12.06 9.96
CA PRO A 104 -2.42 -12.74 11.13
C PRO A 104 -1.87 -12.13 12.42
N HIS A 105 -2.67 -12.19 13.50
CA HIS A 105 -2.21 -11.89 14.85
C HIS A 105 -1.64 -13.16 15.48
N ILE A 106 -0.32 -13.17 15.73
CA ILE A 106 0.36 -14.32 16.34
C ILE A 106 1.09 -13.85 17.60
N GLY A 107 0.84 -14.51 18.72
CA GLY A 107 1.56 -14.27 19.97
C GLY A 107 3.07 -14.50 19.78
N GLY A 108 3.90 -13.55 20.21
CA GLY A 108 5.34 -13.59 20.01
C GLY A 108 5.84 -13.11 18.64
N GLY A 109 4.93 -12.64 17.76
CA GLY A 109 5.23 -12.05 16.45
C GLY A 109 5.41 -13.07 15.33
N LEU A 110 5.37 -12.56 14.09
CA LEU A 110 5.51 -13.38 12.88
C LEU A 110 6.92 -13.95 12.71
N VAL A 111 7.95 -13.16 13.03
CA VAL A 111 9.35 -13.63 12.95
C VAL A 111 9.53 -14.85 13.87
N GLY A 112 9.03 -14.78 15.11
CA GLY A 112 9.08 -15.88 16.05
C GLY A 112 8.38 -17.14 15.55
N ALA A 113 7.19 -16.99 14.99
CA ALA A 113 6.40 -18.10 14.45
C ALA A 113 7.05 -18.80 13.24
N HIS A 114 7.82 -18.04 12.43
CA HIS A 114 8.40 -18.55 11.18
C HIS A 114 9.89 -18.92 11.27
N ARG A 115 10.57 -18.65 12.40
CA ARG A 115 12.02 -18.92 12.57
C ARG A 115 12.40 -20.37 12.30
N HIS A 116 11.52 -21.32 12.60
CA HIS A 116 11.79 -22.75 12.40
C HIS A 116 11.79 -23.17 10.92
N ARG A 117 11.12 -22.40 10.05
CA ARG A 117 11.06 -22.70 8.61
C ARG A 117 12.32 -22.26 7.86
N SER A 118 13.04 -21.26 8.38
CA SER A 118 14.22 -20.71 7.75
C SER A 118 15.20 -20.17 8.79
N PRO A 119 15.83 -21.05 9.61
CA PRO A 119 16.69 -20.60 10.72
C PRO A 119 17.85 -19.71 10.27
N SER A 120 18.47 -20.04 9.13
CA SER A 120 19.60 -19.27 8.54
C SER A 120 19.21 -17.86 8.08
N LEU A 121 17.93 -17.59 7.87
CA LEU A 121 17.41 -16.32 7.41
C LEU A 121 16.78 -15.47 8.52
N THR A 122 16.71 -15.99 9.74
CA THR A 122 16.05 -15.31 10.89
C THR A 122 16.67 -13.93 11.14
N TRP A 123 17.97 -13.76 10.89
CA TRP A 123 18.64 -12.48 11.01
C TRP A 123 17.97 -11.37 10.16
N MET A 124 17.47 -11.69 8.98
CA MET A 124 16.79 -10.72 8.11
C MET A 124 15.53 -10.13 8.77
N GLY A 125 14.68 -11.00 9.33
CA GLY A 125 13.49 -10.53 10.04
C GLY A 125 13.83 -9.68 11.27
N GLN A 126 14.91 -10.05 11.97
CA GLN A 126 15.41 -9.31 13.14
C GLN A 126 16.12 -8.00 12.76
N SER A 127 16.69 -7.91 11.56
CA SER A 127 17.40 -6.73 11.04
C SER A 127 16.47 -5.69 10.41
N VAL A 128 15.17 -5.98 10.31
CA VAL A 128 14.19 -5.02 9.80
C VAL A 128 14.12 -3.79 10.69
N ARG A 129 14.27 -2.63 10.07
CA ARG A 129 14.18 -1.33 10.74
C ARG A 129 13.67 -0.24 9.80
N PRO A 130 13.17 0.88 10.30
CA PRO A 130 12.97 2.05 9.48
C PRO A 130 14.28 2.50 8.82
N ALA A 131 14.23 2.89 7.56
CA ALA A 131 15.34 3.52 6.85
C ALA A 131 15.71 4.86 7.53
N ARG A 132 17.00 5.17 7.54
CA ARG A 132 17.52 6.45 8.04
C ARG A 132 17.51 7.50 6.92
N ARG A 133 17.52 8.76 7.30
CA ARG A 133 17.48 9.87 6.34
C ARG A 133 18.71 9.93 5.44
N ASP A 134 19.85 9.49 5.93
CA ASP A 134 21.12 9.40 5.21
C ASP A 134 21.19 8.20 4.24
N GLU A 135 20.22 7.28 4.31
CA GLU A 135 20.16 6.08 3.46
C GLU A 135 19.33 6.28 2.17
N ILE A 136 18.94 7.51 1.84
CA ILE A 136 18.12 7.78 0.65
C ILE A 136 18.76 7.26 -0.64
N GLU A 137 20.09 7.37 -0.75
CA GLU A 137 20.83 6.93 -1.92
C GLU A 137 20.84 5.39 -2.10
N LEU A 138 20.57 4.63 -1.02
CA LEU A 138 20.35 3.18 -1.05
C LEU A 138 18.89 2.82 -1.32
N VAL A 139 17.94 3.56 -0.72
CA VAL A 139 16.51 3.23 -0.75
C VAL A 139 15.85 3.67 -2.05
N LEU A 140 16.23 4.81 -2.61
CA LEU A 140 15.60 5.34 -3.81
C LEU A 140 15.77 4.41 -5.03
N PRO A 141 16.96 3.87 -5.34
CA PRO A 141 17.11 2.91 -6.45
C PRO A 141 16.22 1.67 -6.28
N ALA A 142 16.16 1.10 -5.07
CA ALA A 142 15.28 -0.04 -4.77
C ALA A 142 13.79 0.28 -4.96
N SER A 143 13.40 1.52 -4.63
CA SER A 143 12.02 2.00 -4.83
C SER A 143 11.70 2.21 -6.31
N VAL A 144 12.65 2.71 -7.09
CA VAL A 144 12.51 2.87 -8.55
C VAL A 144 12.44 1.50 -9.22
N ASP A 145 13.33 0.56 -8.87
CA ASP A 145 13.33 -0.79 -9.45
C ASP A 145 12.02 -1.53 -9.17
N MET A 146 11.47 -1.41 -7.97
CA MET A 146 10.16 -1.93 -7.62
C MET A 146 9.08 -1.35 -8.54
N PHE A 147 9.06 -0.02 -8.69
CA PHE A 147 8.04 0.69 -9.45
C PHE A 147 8.12 0.35 -10.95
N VAL A 148 9.33 0.31 -11.51
CA VAL A 148 9.58 -0.11 -12.90
C VAL A 148 9.12 -1.55 -13.12
N GLY A 149 9.41 -2.44 -12.18
CA GLY A 149 9.00 -3.85 -12.26
C GLY A 149 7.48 -4.06 -12.19
N GLU A 150 6.74 -3.18 -11.52
CA GLU A 150 5.28 -3.28 -11.39
C GLU A 150 4.52 -2.54 -12.50
N LEU A 151 4.99 -1.37 -12.89
CA LEU A 151 4.26 -0.45 -13.78
C LEU A 151 4.95 -0.18 -15.12
N GLY A 152 6.18 -0.66 -15.31
CA GLY A 152 6.88 -0.62 -16.60
C GLY A 152 7.48 0.73 -16.98
N TYR A 153 7.51 1.72 -16.08
CA TYR A 153 8.14 3.03 -16.34
C TYR A 153 8.88 3.58 -15.12
N ASP A 154 9.88 4.43 -15.38
CA ASP A 154 10.66 5.08 -14.32
C ASP A 154 9.87 6.27 -13.71
N PRO A 155 9.49 6.22 -12.43
CA PRO A 155 8.72 7.29 -11.80
C PRO A 155 9.54 8.58 -11.56
N THR A 156 10.85 8.55 -11.77
CA THR A 156 11.72 9.72 -11.64
C THR A 156 11.88 10.50 -12.94
N ALA A 157 11.50 9.91 -14.09
CA ALA A 157 11.61 10.54 -15.40
C ALA A 157 10.83 11.86 -15.50
N ASP A 158 9.70 11.96 -14.79
CA ASP A 158 8.84 13.15 -14.75
C ASP A 158 9.26 14.18 -13.69
N GLY A 159 10.46 14.08 -13.14
CA GLY A 159 11.01 15.02 -12.17
C GLY A 159 11.06 14.53 -10.73
N PRO A 160 11.31 15.41 -9.76
CA PRO A 160 11.66 15.04 -8.39
C PRO A 160 10.47 14.59 -7.51
N GLY A 161 9.28 14.42 -8.08
CA GLY A 161 8.05 14.07 -7.32
C GLY A 161 8.20 12.79 -6.54
N TYR A 162 8.64 11.74 -7.21
CA TYR A 162 8.79 10.41 -6.60
C TYR A 162 9.91 10.37 -5.57
N SER A 163 11.08 10.96 -5.85
CA SER A 163 12.18 11.03 -4.88
C SER A 163 11.80 11.83 -3.62
N ARG A 164 10.99 12.90 -3.76
CA ARG A 164 10.43 13.61 -2.60
C ARG A 164 9.48 12.74 -1.79
N HIS A 165 8.66 11.93 -2.45
CA HIS A 165 7.78 10.98 -1.79
C HIS A 165 8.56 9.93 -0.99
N VAL A 166 9.60 9.33 -1.57
CA VAL A 166 10.47 8.36 -0.86
C VAL A 166 11.17 9.03 0.34
N ARG A 167 11.72 10.24 0.17
CA ARG A 167 12.31 11.01 1.29
C ARG A 167 11.30 11.29 2.40
N TRP A 168 10.06 11.58 2.03
CA TRP A 168 8.99 11.81 3.00
C TRP A 168 8.66 10.52 3.77
N LEU A 169 8.53 9.37 3.09
CA LEU A 169 8.31 8.08 3.76
C LEU A 169 9.42 7.76 4.77
N ILE A 170 10.67 7.94 4.38
CA ILE A 170 11.83 7.77 5.27
C ILE A 170 11.74 8.76 6.45
N GLY A 171 11.47 10.03 6.18
CA GLY A 171 11.33 11.07 7.20
C GLY A 171 10.21 10.82 8.21
N GLN A 172 9.14 10.13 7.78
CA GLN A 172 8.03 9.69 8.64
C GLN A 172 8.24 8.32 9.29
N ARG A 173 9.43 7.71 9.13
CA ARG A 173 9.74 6.34 9.60
C ARG A 173 8.79 5.28 9.03
N ARG A 174 8.33 5.48 7.79
CA ARG A 174 7.36 4.62 7.09
C ARG A 174 7.99 3.75 6.00
N SER A 175 9.28 3.89 5.73
CA SER A 175 10.03 3.02 4.83
C SER A 175 10.87 2.07 5.67
N TYR A 176 10.61 0.78 5.57
CA TYR A 176 11.32 -0.28 6.30
C TYR A 176 12.28 -1.00 5.35
N VAL A 177 13.47 -1.29 5.82
CA VAL A 177 14.53 -1.93 5.04
C VAL A 177 15.20 -3.06 5.80
N VAL A 178 15.72 -4.02 5.05
CA VAL A 178 16.83 -4.89 5.43
C VAL A 178 18.00 -4.55 4.52
N LEU A 179 19.12 -4.18 5.11
CA LEU A 179 20.37 -4.02 4.38
C LEU A 179 21.21 -5.30 4.52
N ASP A 180 21.96 -5.61 3.49
CA ASP A 180 22.91 -6.72 3.44
C ASP A 180 24.32 -6.25 3.01
N ASP A 181 25.27 -7.17 2.97
CA ASP A 181 26.65 -6.95 2.55
C ASP A 181 26.85 -6.84 1.02
N GLY A 182 25.74 -6.70 0.27
CA GLY A 182 25.72 -6.71 -1.20
C GLY A 182 25.62 -8.11 -1.80
N ALA A 183 25.93 -9.17 -1.05
CA ALA A 183 25.87 -10.57 -1.47
C ALA A 183 24.71 -11.38 -0.85
N GLY A 184 23.91 -10.75 0.01
CA GLY A 184 22.76 -11.37 0.67
C GLY A 184 23.07 -11.89 2.07
N GLY A 185 24.22 -11.55 2.63
CA GLY A 185 24.62 -11.87 4.00
C GLY A 185 24.47 -10.72 4.98
N PRO A 186 24.63 -10.98 6.28
CA PRO A 186 24.62 -9.93 7.28
C PRO A 186 25.78 -8.95 7.09
N ILE A 187 25.52 -7.67 7.34
CA ILE A 187 26.52 -6.61 7.20
C ILE A 187 27.70 -6.87 8.15
N GLN A 188 28.90 -6.85 7.61
CA GLN A 188 30.16 -6.86 8.36
C GLN A 188 30.81 -5.47 8.31
N ALA A 189 31.70 -5.18 9.24
CA ALA A 189 32.43 -3.93 9.27
C ALA A 189 33.22 -3.73 7.96
N GLY A 190 32.97 -2.60 7.26
CA GLY A 190 33.64 -2.28 6.00
C GLY A 190 33.07 -2.91 4.74
N SER A 191 32.03 -3.77 4.83
CA SER A 191 31.37 -4.27 3.63
C SER A 191 30.49 -3.21 2.96
N PRO A 192 30.35 -3.25 1.63
CA PRO A 192 29.34 -2.44 0.94
C PRO A 192 27.96 -2.77 1.50
N GLN A 193 27.07 -1.77 1.49
CA GLN A 193 25.69 -1.95 1.94
C GLN A 193 24.75 -1.83 0.75
N ALA A 194 23.79 -2.75 0.67
CA ALA A 194 22.73 -2.72 -0.33
C ALA A 194 21.38 -3.04 0.32
N VAL A 195 20.28 -2.56 -0.30
CA VAL A 195 18.94 -2.93 0.13
C VAL A 195 18.64 -4.33 -0.37
N ALA A 196 18.52 -5.28 0.55
CA ALA A 196 18.08 -6.66 0.26
C ALA A 196 16.55 -6.75 0.16
N PHE A 197 15.87 -6.01 1.02
CA PHE A 197 14.41 -5.98 1.11
C PHE A 197 13.93 -4.59 1.55
N LYS A 198 12.79 -4.16 1.03
CA LYS A 198 12.06 -2.99 1.52
C LYS A 198 10.55 -3.20 1.51
N ALA A 199 9.87 -2.47 2.38
CA ALA A 199 8.43 -2.27 2.33
C ALA A 199 8.09 -0.92 2.94
N ASP A 200 7.06 -0.27 2.43
CA ASP A 200 6.62 1.04 2.89
C ASP A 200 5.25 0.97 3.58
N VAL A 201 5.01 1.83 4.54
CA VAL A 201 3.69 2.08 5.11
C VAL A 201 3.05 3.23 4.33
N GLY A 202 2.31 2.89 3.29
CA GLY A 202 1.65 3.86 2.42
C GLY A 202 0.50 4.58 3.12
N ALA A 203 -0.26 3.86 3.95
CA ALA A 203 -1.39 4.41 4.66
C ALA A 203 -1.39 4.01 6.15
N LEU A 204 -1.76 4.95 7.01
CA LEU A 204 -2.00 4.75 8.44
C LEU A 204 -3.36 5.33 8.79
N TRP A 205 -4.15 4.55 9.47
CA TRP A 205 -5.43 4.96 10.03
C TRP A 205 -5.45 4.69 11.52
N GLN A 206 -5.89 5.68 12.29
CA GLN A 206 -6.09 5.56 13.73
C GLN A 206 -7.52 5.99 14.06
N SER A 207 -8.25 5.13 14.74
CA SER A 207 -9.62 5.38 15.17
C SER A 207 -9.84 4.75 16.56
N PRO A 208 -10.93 5.12 17.26
CA PRO A 208 -11.32 4.43 18.48
C PRO A 208 -11.55 2.92 18.32
N ALA A 209 -11.92 2.48 17.11
CA ALA A 209 -12.12 1.06 16.79
C ALA A 209 -10.82 0.30 16.52
N GLY A 210 -9.66 0.98 16.48
CA GLY A 210 -8.36 0.38 16.25
C GLY A 210 -7.52 1.15 15.23
N SER A 211 -6.29 0.67 15.07
CA SER A 211 -5.31 1.25 14.14
C SER A 211 -5.03 0.29 12.99
N VAL A 212 -4.88 0.85 11.79
CA VAL A 212 -4.60 0.09 10.56
C VAL A 212 -3.40 0.69 9.85
N ALA A 213 -2.46 -0.16 9.43
CA ALA A 213 -1.40 0.17 8.51
C ALA A 213 -1.60 -0.60 7.20
N GLN A 214 -1.44 0.07 6.06
CA GLN A 214 -1.41 -0.57 4.75
C GLN A 214 0.00 -0.51 4.20
N LEU A 215 0.56 -1.68 3.92
CA LEU A 215 1.87 -1.82 3.29
C LEU A 215 1.75 -1.63 1.78
N THR A 216 2.78 -1.01 1.23
CA THR A 216 2.98 -0.81 -0.22
C THR A 216 4.45 -1.01 -0.54
N GLY A 217 4.78 -1.11 -1.82
CA GLY A 217 6.17 -1.14 -2.27
C GLY A 217 6.99 -2.27 -1.65
N VAL A 218 6.39 -3.44 -1.46
CA VAL A 218 7.07 -4.64 -0.97
C VAL A 218 7.99 -5.15 -2.07
N TRP A 219 9.28 -5.09 -1.83
CA TRP A 219 10.29 -5.44 -2.84
C TRP A 219 11.42 -6.24 -2.21
N THR A 220 11.83 -7.27 -2.93
CA THR A 220 13.05 -8.05 -2.65
C THR A 220 13.99 -7.89 -3.82
N ARG A 221 15.27 -7.64 -3.56
CA ARG A 221 16.28 -7.50 -4.59
C ARG A 221 16.26 -8.73 -5.51
N PRO A 222 16.30 -8.57 -6.86
CA PRO A 222 16.05 -9.65 -7.80
C PRO A 222 16.91 -10.88 -7.61
N ASP A 223 18.21 -10.73 -7.34
CA ASP A 223 19.17 -11.81 -7.10
C ASP A 223 18.90 -12.63 -5.81
N LEU A 224 18.09 -12.09 -4.91
CA LEU A 224 17.72 -12.71 -3.64
C LEU A 224 16.33 -13.39 -3.67
N ARG A 225 15.60 -13.26 -4.78
CA ARG A 225 14.25 -13.85 -4.92
C ARG A 225 14.30 -15.38 -4.96
N GLY A 226 13.17 -16.03 -4.67
CA GLY A 226 13.04 -17.49 -4.69
C GLY A 226 13.76 -18.24 -3.56
N ARG A 227 14.40 -17.52 -2.64
CA ARG A 227 15.22 -18.08 -1.54
C ARG A 227 14.53 -18.01 -0.16
N GLY A 228 13.27 -17.61 -0.11
CA GLY A 228 12.50 -17.43 1.14
C GLY A 228 12.79 -16.14 1.91
N LEU A 229 13.76 -15.33 1.47
CA LEU A 229 14.20 -14.10 2.14
C LEU A 229 13.06 -13.09 2.32
N GLY A 230 12.26 -12.89 1.27
CA GLY A 230 11.15 -11.94 1.29
C GLY A 230 10.10 -12.25 2.37
N ALA A 231 9.82 -13.54 2.63
CA ALA A 231 8.86 -13.94 3.64
C ALA A 231 9.36 -13.58 5.05
N VAL A 232 10.61 -13.91 5.36
CA VAL A 232 11.19 -13.61 6.68
C VAL A 232 11.32 -12.11 6.92
N ALA A 233 11.74 -11.35 5.90
CA ALA A 233 11.85 -9.90 5.97
C ALA A 233 10.46 -9.25 6.14
N LEU A 234 9.44 -9.70 5.38
CA LEU A 234 8.08 -9.19 5.52
C LEU A 234 7.48 -9.50 6.91
N ALA A 235 7.76 -10.69 7.47
CA ALA A 235 7.39 -11.00 8.86
C ALA A 235 7.98 -9.96 9.82
N GLY A 236 9.25 -9.60 9.65
CA GLY A 236 9.91 -8.55 10.42
C GLY A 236 9.28 -7.17 10.24
N VAL A 237 8.87 -6.83 9.01
CA VAL A 237 8.17 -5.57 8.74
C VAL A 237 6.82 -5.53 9.47
N VAL A 238 6.02 -6.61 9.43
CA VAL A 238 4.74 -6.66 10.14
C VAL A 238 4.93 -6.46 11.64
N ASP A 239 5.90 -7.16 12.23
CA ASP A 239 6.21 -7.02 13.66
C ASP A 239 6.70 -5.61 14.00
N ALA A 240 7.56 -5.02 13.16
CA ALA A 240 8.06 -3.66 13.33
C ALA A 240 6.94 -2.61 13.18
N VAL A 241 6.07 -2.74 12.19
CA VAL A 241 4.94 -1.82 11.97
C VAL A 241 3.94 -1.88 13.13
N ARG A 242 3.69 -3.07 13.67
CA ARG A 242 2.88 -3.21 14.90
C ARG A 242 3.51 -2.48 16.08
N ARG A 243 4.78 -2.66 16.30
CA ARG A 243 5.51 -1.99 17.39
C ARG A 243 5.53 -0.48 17.22
N ASP A 244 5.79 0.01 16.00
CA ASP A 244 6.13 1.40 15.74
C ASP A 244 4.90 2.28 15.43
N HIS A 245 3.78 1.71 14.91
CA HIS A 245 2.69 2.50 14.36
C HIS A 245 1.28 2.14 14.85
N VAL A 246 0.93 0.85 14.95
CA VAL A 246 -0.46 0.46 15.15
C VAL A 246 -0.74 -0.29 16.44
N GLY A 247 0.30 -0.66 17.19
CA GLY A 247 0.18 -1.48 18.39
C GLY A 247 -0.02 -2.96 18.11
N ALA A 248 0.10 -3.80 19.13
CA ALA A 248 0.03 -5.25 19.02
C ALA A 248 -1.30 -5.76 18.42
N GLY A 249 -2.41 -5.08 18.75
CA GLY A 249 -3.75 -5.39 18.20
C GLY A 249 -4.07 -4.71 16.88
N GLY A 250 -3.15 -3.90 16.33
CA GLY A 250 -3.37 -3.16 15.10
C GLY A 250 -3.32 -4.04 13.85
N LEU A 251 -4.19 -3.71 12.90
CA LEU A 251 -4.25 -4.41 11.62
C LEU A 251 -3.12 -3.96 10.70
N VAL A 252 -2.37 -4.90 10.14
CA VAL A 252 -1.42 -4.66 9.05
C VAL A 252 -1.97 -5.33 7.80
N SER A 253 -2.17 -4.56 6.74
CA SER A 253 -2.77 -5.01 5.50
C SER A 253 -1.93 -4.62 4.30
N LEU A 254 -2.20 -5.24 3.17
CA LEU A 254 -1.68 -4.88 1.85
C LEU A 254 -2.71 -5.28 0.79
N TYR A 255 -2.53 -4.81 -0.43
CA TYR A 255 -3.23 -5.37 -1.58
C TYR A 255 -2.23 -5.71 -2.69
N VAL A 256 -2.60 -6.62 -3.57
CA VAL A 256 -1.73 -7.17 -4.61
C VAL A 256 -2.56 -7.56 -5.82
N ASN A 257 -2.01 -7.40 -7.03
CA ASN A 257 -2.66 -7.90 -8.23
C ASN A 257 -2.78 -9.42 -8.21
N ASP A 258 -3.92 -9.98 -8.62
CA ASP A 258 -4.18 -11.42 -8.58
C ASP A 258 -3.27 -12.24 -9.50
N TYR A 259 -2.69 -11.62 -10.52
CA TYR A 259 -1.69 -12.24 -11.40
C TYR A 259 -0.28 -12.29 -10.78
N ASN A 260 -0.01 -11.57 -9.70
CA ASN A 260 1.27 -11.65 -8.98
C ASN A 260 1.31 -12.89 -8.07
N THR A 261 1.40 -14.06 -8.70
CA THR A 261 1.33 -15.36 -8.01
C THR A 261 2.47 -15.55 -7.01
N ALA A 262 3.65 -15.00 -7.28
CA ALA A 262 4.81 -15.07 -6.38
C ALA A 262 4.56 -14.30 -5.08
N ALA A 263 4.03 -13.08 -5.15
CA ALA A 263 3.66 -12.28 -3.99
C ALA A 263 2.53 -12.93 -3.20
N LEU A 264 1.49 -13.44 -3.90
CA LEU A 264 0.39 -14.16 -3.25
C LEU A 264 0.87 -15.41 -2.50
N ALA A 265 1.79 -16.19 -3.08
CA ALA A 265 2.38 -17.35 -2.43
C ALA A 265 3.17 -16.95 -1.17
N LEU A 266 3.93 -15.86 -1.24
CA LEU A 266 4.66 -15.29 -0.10
C LEU A 266 3.69 -14.89 1.02
N TYR A 267 2.65 -14.12 0.73
CA TYR A 267 1.69 -13.65 1.74
C TYR A 267 0.94 -14.81 2.39
N ARG A 268 0.48 -15.78 1.58
CA ARG A 268 -0.16 -17.00 2.10
C ARG A 268 0.77 -17.82 2.99
N SER A 269 2.07 -17.91 2.65
CA SER A 269 3.05 -18.62 3.48
C SER A 269 3.23 -18.01 4.87
N LEU A 270 2.93 -16.73 5.03
CA LEU A 270 2.93 -16.00 6.29
C LEU A 270 1.57 -16.00 7.00
N GLY A 271 0.56 -16.65 6.42
CA GLY A 271 -0.78 -16.71 7.00
C GLY A 271 -1.62 -15.46 6.78
N PHE A 272 -1.29 -14.63 5.79
CA PHE A 272 -2.16 -13.53 5.42
C PHE A 272 -3.49 -14.05 4.87
N GLU A 273 -4.59 -13.44 5.30
CA GLU A 273 -5.95 -13.81 4.89
C GLU A 273 -6.60 -12.68 4.08
N GLN A 274 -7.42 -13.07 3.10
CA GLN A 274 -8.14 -12.09 2.29
C GLN A 274 -9.30 -11.48 3.08
N VAL A 275 -9.30 -10.16 3.19
CA VAL A 275 -10.32 -9.38 3.91
C VAL A 275 -11.13 -8.46 3.00
N GLY A 276 -10.78 -8.39 1.72
CA GLY A 276 -11.49 -7.55 0.76
C GLY A 276 -10.95 -7.69 -0.66
N LEU A 277 -11.47 -6.87 -1.54
CA LEU A 277 -11.06 -6.77 -2.92
C LEU A 277 -10.97 -5.28 -3.31
N PHE A 278 -9.81 -4.88 -3.83
CA PHE A 278 -9.60 -3.57 -4.44
C PHE A 278 -9.59 -3.67 -5.95
N ALA A 279 -9.80 -2.54 -6.59
CA ALA A 279 -9.55 -2.31 -8.00
C ALA A 279 -8.75 -1.01 -8.19
N THR A 280 -8.02 -0.95 -9.28
CA THR A 280 -7.31 0.26 -9.73
C THR A 280 -7.50 0.43 -11.22
N VAL A 281 -7.96 1.60 -11.62
CA VAL A 281 -8.04 2.04 -13.01
C VAL A 281 -7.06 3.19 -13.18
N LEU A 282 -6.05 3.04 -14.04
CA LEU A 282 -5.10 4.09 -14.42
C LEU A 282 -5.63 4.83 -15.64
N LEU A 283 -5.66 6.16 -15.59
CA LEU A 283 -6.16 7.02 -16.65
C LEU A 283 -5.10 7.40 -17.68
#